data_b0e09c1b0d32a940b37df97c332386f5
#
_entry.id   b0e09c1b0d32a940b37df97c332386f5
#
_cell.length_a   1.000
_cell.length_b   1.000
_cell.length_c   1.000
_cell.angle_alpha   90.00
_cell.angle_beta   90.00
_cell.angle_gamma   90.00
#
_symmetry.space_group_name_H-M   'P 1'
#
loop_
_entity.id
_entity.type
_entity.pdbx_description
1 polymer ?
#
loop_
_entity_poly.entity_id
_entity_poly.type
_entity_poly.pdbx_seq_one_letter_code
_entity_poly.pdbx_strand_id
1 'polypeptide(L)'
;TGIFHDNRWYAIEYNIRLGITATPMILRILENPAETLTRTASGVAPEVRFRGDRVFGASLTLAGYGYPFVQLEGPPVPIHVDGEFTCDVWWNEVASDGDDGLLATGHRVADVVAFGVELPAALALAYENIRKIRCLGSYFRPDIGESLWPPGNE
;
A
#
# COMPACT_ATOMS: atom_id res chain seq x y z
N THR A 1 0.45 -12.59 -11.24
CA THR A 1 1.70 -12.75 -10.46
C THR A 1 2.66 -13.64 -11.22
N GLY A 2 3.92 -13.25 -11.28
CA GLY A 2 5.00 -14.02 -11.92
C GLY A 2 6.30 -13.91 -11.13
N ILE A 3 7.17 -14.86 -11.32
CA ILE A 3 8.55 -14.87 -10.80
C ILE A 3 9.52 -14.84 -11.97
N PHE A 4 10.53 -13.97 -11.87
CA PHE A 4 11.67 -13.98 -12.79
C PHE A 4 12.80 -14.78 -12.16
N HIS A 5 13.20 -15.89 -12.81
CA HIS A 5 14.24 -16.76 -12.35
C HIS A 5 14.99 -17.35 -13.57
N ASP A 6 16.31 -17.47 -13.48
CA ASP A 6 17.17 -17.99 -14.56
C ASP A 6 16.89 -17.35 -15.93
N ASN A 7 16.78 -16.02 -15.95
CA ASN A 7 16.52 -15.20 -17.13
C ASN A 7 15.19 -15.52 -17.85
N ARG A 8 14.20 -16.06 -17.12
CA ARG A 8 12.84 -16.40 -17.62
C ARG A 8 11.76 -15.96 -16.67
N TRP A 9 10.59 -15.61 -17.23
CA TRP A 9 9.39 -15.36 -16.47
C TRP A 9 8.57 -16.64 -16.31
N TYR A 10 8.16 -16.93 -15.07
CA TYR A 10 7.25 -18.00 -14.72
C TYR A 10 5.95 -17.38 -14.22
N ALA A 11 4.82 -17.67 -14.91
CA ALA A 11 3.51 -17.27 -14.43
C ALA A 11 3.08 -18.18 -13.28
N ILE A 12 2.69 -17.59 -12.13
CA ILE A 12 2.21 -18.33 -10.97
C ILE A 12 0.69 -18.32 -10.95
N GLU A 13 0.10 -17.13 -11.11
CA GLU A 13 -1.35 -16.96 -11.11
C GLU A 13 -1.76 -15.74 -11.95
N TYR A 14 -2.99 -15.73 -12.42
CA TYR A 14 -3.61 -14.58 -13.07
C TYR A 14 -4.58 -13.92 -12.11
N ASN A 15 -4.27 -12.72 -11.66
CA ASN A 15 -5.19 -11.87 -10.93
C ASN A 15 -5.91 -10.96 -11.92
N ILE A 16 -7.24 -11.08 -11.98
CA ILE A 16 -8.09 -10.26 -12.88
C ILE A 16 -8.43 -8.89 -12.28
N ARG A 17 -7.73 -8.48 -11.23
CA ARG A 17 -7.89 -7.21 -10.52
C ARG A 17 -6.53 -6.69 -10.08
N LEU A 18 -6.46 -5.41 -9.78
CA LEU A 18 -5.29 -4.81 -9.13
C LEU A 18 -5.11 -5.34 -7.70
N GLY A 19 -3.87 -5.47 -7.24
CA GLY A 19 -3.56 -5.87 -5.88
C GLY A 19 -3.97 -4.79 -4.88
N ILE A 20 -4.53 -5.16 -3.73
CA ILE A 20 -5.07 -4.19 -2.75
C ILE A 20 -3.98 -3.18 -2.34
N THR A 21 -2.84 -3.65 -1.89
CA THR A 21 -1.73 -2.80 -1.44
C THR A 21 -1.11 -1.96 -2.58
N ALA A 22 -1.05 -2.51 -3.79
CA ALA A 22 -0.45 -1.81 -4.93
C ALA A 22 -1.41 -0.84 -5.63
N THR A 23 -2.72 -1.04 -5.51
CA THR A 23 -3.72 -0.24 -6.22
C THR A 23 -3.65 1.24 -5.89
N PRO A 24 -3.62 1.67 -4.62
CA PRO A 24 -3.51 3.07 -4.27
C PRO A 24 -2.27 3.72 -4.90
N MET A 25 -1.12 3.05 -4.84
CA MET A 25 0.12 3.52 -5.44
C MET A 25 0.01 3.65 -6.96
N ILE A 26 -0.51 2.63 -7.65
CA ILE A 26 -0.66 2.63 -9.11
C ILE A 26 -1.60 3.75 -9.56
N LEU A 27 -2.76 3.90 -8.92
CA LEU A 27 -3.72 4.95 -9.28
C LEU A 27 -3.17 6.36 -9.04
N ARG A 28 -2.34 6.53 -8.02
CA ARG A 28 -1.78 7.84 -7.66
C ARG A 28 -0.57 8.24 -8.50
N ILE A 29 0.14 7.29 -9.12
CA ILE A 29 1.25 7.58 -10.03
C ILE A 29 0.78 7.94 -11.45
N LEU A 30 -0.45 7.60 -11.80
CA LEU A 30 -1.05 7.93 -13.09
C LEU A 30 -1.61 9.35 -13.11
N GLU A 31 -1.46 10.05 -14.23
CA GLU A 31 -2.16 11.32 -14.49
C GLU A 31 -3.62 11.09 -14.88
N ASN A 32 -3.87 9.98 -15.61
CA ASN A 32 -5.17 9.66 -16.19
C ASN A 32 -5.72 8.28 -15.78
N PRO A 33 -5.85 7.97 -14.48
CA PRO A 33 -6.23 6.64 -14.02
C PRO A 33 -7.64 6.22 -14.49
N ALA A 34 -8.62 7.13 -14.43
CA ALA A 34 -10.00 6.84 -14.84
C ALA A 34 -10.09 6.52 -16.35
N GLU A 35 -9.44 7.31 -17.20
CA GLU A 35 -9.37 7.06 -18.63
C GLU A 35 -8.69 5.72 -18.92
N THR A 36 -7.54 5.48 -18.30
CA THR A 36 -6.76 4.24 -18.45
C THR A 36 -7.62 3.02 -18.13
N LEU A 37 -8.32 3.02 -16.99
CA LEU A 37 -9.19 1.92 -16.58
C LEU A 37 -10.40 1.74 -17.50
N THR A 38 -11.07 2.83 -17.89
CA THR A 38 -12.26 2.78 -18.75
C THR A 38 -11.91 2.24 -20.13
N ARG A 39 -10.83 2.70 -20.74
CA ARG A 39 -10.37 2.20 -22.06
C ARG A 39 -9.99 0.73 -21.99
N THR A 40 -9.24 0.33 -20.95
CA THR A 40 -8.88 -1.07 -20.72
C THR A 40 -10.13 -1.94 -20.58
N ALA A 41 -11.11 -1.52 -19.79
CA ALA A 41 -12.37 -2.25 -19.61
C ALA A 41 -13.19 -2.37 -20.90
N SER A 42 -13.05 -1.42 -21.81
CA SER A 42 -13.71 -1.43 -23.12
C SER A 42 -12.91 -2.19 -24.20
N GLY A 43 -11.80 -2.84 -23.85
CA GLY A 43 -10.94 -3.54 -24.80
C GLY A 43 -10.15 -2.62 -25.73
N VAL A 44 -10.05 -1.34 -25.39
CA VAL A 44 -9.30 -0.34 -26.15
C VAL A 44 -7.97 -0.09 -25.42
N ALA A 45 -6.85 -0.11 -26.17
CA ALA A 45 -5.54 0.17 -25.58
C ALA A 45 -5.53 1.58 -24.97
N PRO A 46 -5.19 1.71 -23.68
CA PRO A 46 -5.09 3.02 -23.04
C PRO A 46 -3.79 3.73 -23.41
N GLU A 47 -3.83 5.05 -23.44
CA GLU A 47 -2.65 5.88 -23.38
C GLU A 47 -2.31 6.10 -21.89
N VAL A 48 -1.28 5.44 -21.38
CA VAL A 48 -0.87 5.54 -19.99
C VAL A 48 0.07 6.70 -19.81
N ARG A 49 -0.31 7.67 -18.96
CA ARG A 49 0.52 8.83 -18.62
C ARG A 49 0.91 8.78 -17.14
N PHE A 50 2.20 8.97 -16.86
CA PHE A 50 2.76 8.95 -15.52
C PHE A 50 3.09 10.36 -15.05
N ARG A 51 2.86 10.63 -13.76
CA ARG A 51 3.25 11.87 -13.10
C ARG A 51 4.77 11.98 -13.00
N GLY A 52 5.34 13.08 -13.47
CA GLY A 52 6.79 13.28 -13.49
C GLY A 52 7.42 13.49 -12.08
N ASP A 53 6.63 13.89 -11.09
CA ASP A 53 7.06 14.11 -9.71
C ASP A 53 7.02 12.83 -8.84
N ARG A 54 6.54 11.70 -9.39
CA ARG A 54 6.32 10.43 -8.69
C ARG A 54 7.06 9.29 -9.36
N VAL A 55 8.38 9.37 -9.33
CA VAL A 55 9.24 8.38 -10.02
C VAL A 55 9.26 7.04 -9.29
N PHE A 56 9.29 7.10 -7.94
CA PHE A 56 9.22 5.92 -7.09
C PHE A 56 8.03 6.02 -6.14
N GLY A 57 7.40 4.88 -5.87
CA GLY A 57 6.33 4.75 -4.89
C GLY A 57 6.63 3.63 -3.90
N ALA A 58 6.26 3.84 -2.66
CA ALA A 58 6.27 2.83 -1.61
C ALA A 58 4.87 2.68 -1.03
N SER A 59 4.41 1.44 -0.86
CA SER A 59 3.14 1.12 -0.21
C SER A 59 3.38 0.14 0.92
N LEU A 60 3.10 0.54 2.15
CA LEU A 60 3.26 -0.26 3.35
C LEU A 60 1.90 -0.59 3.95
N THR A 61 1.64 -1.87 4.18
CA THR A 61 0.41 -2.31 4.82
C THR A 61 0.59 -2.43 6.34
N LEU A 62 -0.30 -1.78 7.09
CA LEU A 62 -0.50 -2.03 8.52
C LEU A 62 -1.51 -3.16 8.68
N ALA A 63 -1.03 -4.30 9.15
CA ALA A 63 -1.83 -5.49 9.37
C ALA A 63 -2.25 -5.61 10.84
N GLY A 64 -3.45 -6.12 11.08
CA GLY A 64 -3.92 -6.50 12.40
C GLY A 64 -3.37 -7.84 12.84
N TYR A 65 -3.52 -8.13 14.15
CA TYR A 65 -3.04 -9.36 14.75
C TYR A 65 -3.56 -10.60 14.00
N GLY A 66 -2.65 -11.55 13.76
CA GLY A 66 -2.98 -12.84 13.16
C GLY A 66 -3.06 -12.87 11.63
N TYR A 67 -3.00 -11.73 10.97
CA TYR A 67 -2.98 -11.68 9.49
C TYR A 67 -1.77 -12.47 8.94
N PRO A 68 -1.91 -13.28 7.88
CA PRO A 68 -3.14 -13.62 7.16
C PRO A 68 -3.80 -14.94 7.64
N PHE A 69 -3.31 -15.54 8.72
CA PHE A 69 -3.60 -16.94 9.06
C PHE A 69 -4.73 -17.11 10.09
N VAL A 70 -4.94 -16.15 10.97
CA VAL A 70 -5.91 -16.23 12.05
C VAL A 70 -6.96 -15.15 11.87
N GLN A 71 -8.22 -15.57 11.69
CA GLN A 71 -9.35 -14.66 11.71
C GLN A 71 -9.83 -14.55 13.15
N LEU A 72 -9.55 -13.41 13.78
CA LEU A 72 -10.04 -13.15 15.14
C LEU A 72 -11.46 -12.60 15.07
N GLU A 73 -12.39 -13.34 15.64
CA GLU A 73 -13.70 -12.81 16.00
C GLU A 73 -13.54 -12.06 17.32
N GLY A 74 -13.61 -10.75 17.27
CA GLY A 74 -13.48 -9.90 18.46
C GLY A 74 -14.11 -8.53 18.24
N PRO A 75 -14.21 -7.72 19.29
CA PRO A 75 -14.69 -6.35 19.15
C PRO A 75 -13.73 -5.55 18.28
N PRO A 76 -14.23 -4.54 17.55
CA PRO A 76 -13.39 -3.61 16.81
C PRO A 76 -12.33 -2.97 17.72
N VAL A 77 -11.13 -2.76 17.18
CA VAL A 77 -9.99 -2.22 17.89
C VAL A 77 -9.84 -0.73 17.61
N PRO A 78 -9.80 0.15 18.64
CA PRO A 78 -9.59 1.57 18.44
C PRO A 78 -8.28 1.87 17.73
N ILE A 79 -8.33 2.83 16.80
CA ILE A 79 -7.17 3.36 16.10
C ILE A 79 -6.90 4.78 16.61
N HIS A 80 -5.69 5.01 17.04
CA HIS A 80 -5.20 6.34 17.38
C HIS A 80 -4.17 6.81 16.36
N VAL A 81 -4.22 8.09 15.99
CA VAL A 81 -3.29 8.70 15.03
C VAL A 81 -2.50 9.80 15.72
N ASP A 82 -1.18 9.70 15.71
CA ASP A 82 -0.28 10.68 16.30
C ASP A 82 0.08 11.76 15.25
N GLY A 83 -0.62 12.90 15.28
CA GLY A 83 -0.37 14.03 14.39
C GLY A 83 -0.97 13.87 12.98
N GLU A 84 -0.49 14.68 12.04
CA GLU A 84 -0.99 14.71 10.67
C GLU A 84 -0.16 13.82 9.74
N PHE A 85 -0.83 13.25 8.73
CA PHE A 85 -0.15 12.51 7.68
C PHE A 85 0.45 13.45 6.63
N THR A 86 1.65 13.13 6.19
CA THR A 86 2.37 13.85 5.12
C THR A 86 2.42 13.07 3.80
N CYS A 87 1.72 11.94 3.76
CA CYS A 87 1.53 11.11 2.56
C CYS A 87 0.11 10.51 2.54
N ASP A 88 -0.21 9.74 1.51
CA ASP A 88 -1.54 9.15 1.36
C ASP A 88 -1.73 7.98 2.36
N VAL A 89 -2.86 7.98 3.07
CA VAL A 89 -3.29 6.87 3.92
C VAL A 89 -4.65 6.36 3.43
N TRP A 90 -4.70 5.07 3.14
CA TRP A 90 -5.90 4.38 2.67
C TRP A 90 -6.36 3.42 3.73
N TRP A 91 -7.47 3.77 4.40
CA TRP A 91 -8.10 2.89 5.38
C TRP A 91 -8.79 1.72 4.67
N ASN A 92 -8.58 0.51 5.19
CA ASN A 92 -9.13 -0.72 4.59
C ASN A 92 -10.34 -1.21 5.41
N GLU A 93 -10.12 -2.14 6.32
CA GLU A 93 -11.17 -2.72 7.17
C GLU A 93 -11.34 -1.86 8.44
N VAL A 94 -11.85 -0.65 8.25
CA VAL A 94 -12.01 0.38 9.28
C VAL A 94 -13.41 0.96 9.23
N ALA A 95 -14.00 1.18 10.40
CA ALA A 95 -15.28 1.85 10.59
C ALA A 95 -15.11 3.11 11.45
N SER A 96 -16.07 4.04 11.37
CA SER A 96 -16.17 5.15 12.31
C SER A 96 -16.85 4.67 13.60
N ASP A 97 -16.45 5.19 14.75
CA ASP A 97 -17.11 4.97 16.04
C ASP A 97 -18.25 5.96 16.33
N GLY A 98 -18.49 6.90 15.41
CA GLY A 98 -19.52 7.93 15.51
C GLY A 98 -19.06 9.29 16.07
N ASP A 99 -17.88 9.35 16.69
CA ASP A 99 -17.31 10.55 17.34
C ASP A 99 -15.94 10.91 16.74
N ASP A 100 -15.82 10.93 15.39
CA ASP A 100 -14.57 11.14 14.66
C ASP A 100 -13.46 10.12 14.95
N GLY A 101 -13.73 9.10 15.76
CA GLY A 101 -12.83 7.99 16.02
C GLY A 101 -12.85 6.94 14.92
N LEU A 102 -11.79 6.14 14.86
CA LEU A 102 -11.63 5.04 13.91
C LEU A 102 -11.49 3.72 14.66
N LEU A 103 -12.12 2.68 14.11
CA LEU A 103 -12.11 1.32 14.65
C LEU A 103 -11.64 0.35 13.57
N ALA A 104 -10.59 -0.42 13.83
CA ALA A 104 -10.20 -1.54 12.98
C ALA A 104 -11.22 -2.68 13.16
N THR A 105 -11.84 -3.09 12.09
CA THR A 105 -12.89 -4.14 12.05
C THR A 105 -12.41 -5.43 11.40
N GLY A 106 -11.17 -5.45 10.92
CA GLY A 106 -10.59 -6.59 10.22
C GLY A 106 -9.07 -6.59 10.25
N HIS A 107 -8.48 -7.40 9.38
CA HIS A 107 -7.06 -7.74 9.45
C HIS A 107 -6.14 -6.80 8.68
N ARG A 108 -6.66 -5.98 7.77
CA ARG A 108 -5.89 -4.95 7.09
C ARG A 108 -6.41 -3.60 7.53
N VAL A 109 -5.58 -2.88 8.28
CA VAL A 109 -5.98 -1.61 8.89
C VAL A 109 -5.81 -0.47 7.88
N ALA A 110 -4.62 -0.33 7.33
CA ALA A 110 -4.33 0.74 6.38
C ALA A 110 -3.24 0.35 5.39
N ASP A 111 -3.25 0.98 4.22
CA ASP A 111 -2.10 1.08 3.33
C ASP A 111 -1.59 2.52 3.33
N VAL A 112 -0.31 2.69 3.66
CA VAL A 112 0.38 3.98 3.67
C VAL A 112 1.21 4.09 2.41
N VAL A 113 0.93 5.09 1.59
CA VAL A 113 1.50 5.24 0.25
C VAL A 113 2.24 6.57 0.14
N ALA A 114 3.53 6.48 -0.12
CA ALA A 114 4.39 7.64 -0.32
C ALA A 114 5.08 7.60 -1.67
N PHE A 115 5.45 8.77 -2.18
CA PHE A 115 6.13 8.94 -3.45
C PHE A 115 7.38 9.80 -3.27
N GLY A 116 8.32 9.62 -4.18
CA GLY A 116 9.55 10.42 -4.23
C GLY A 116 10.25 10.32 -5.57
N VAL A 117 11.22 11.18 -5.76
CA VAL A 117 12.13 11.12 -6.92
C VAL A 117 13.20 10.05 -6.73
N GLU A 118 13.37 9.59 -5.48
CA GLU A 118 14.29 8.52 -5.09
C GLU A 118 13.56 7.50 -4.21
N LEU A 119 13.86 6.21 -4.38
CA LEU A 119 13.24 5.15 -3.61
C LEU A 119 13.48 5.24 -2.10
N PRO A 120 14.69 5.55 -1.59
CA PRO A 120 14.91 5.70 -0.15
C PRO A 120 14.05 6.80 0.48
N ALA A 121 13.83 7.92 -0.22
CA ALA A 121 12.98 9.01 0.26
C ALA A 121 11.51 8.59 0.35
N ALA A 122 10.98 7.90 -0.67
CA ALA A 122 9.62 7.36 -0.65
C ALA A 122 9.42 6.36 0.50
N LEU A 123 10.38 5.46 0.72
CA LEU A 123 10.34 4.49 1.82
C LEU A 123 10.39 5.17 3.19
N ALA A 124 11.33 6.10 3.39
CA ALA A 124 11.45 6.83 4.64
C ALA A 124 10.15 7.56 5.01
N LEU A 125 9.54 8.24 4.03
CA LEU A 125 8.27 8.93 4.20
C LEU A 125 7.12 7.98 4.55
N ALA A 126 7.03 6.84 3.87
CA ALA A 126 6.02 5.83 4.17
C ALA A 126 6.19 5.26 5.59
N TYR A 127 7.43 4.95 6.00
CA TYR A 127 7.73 4.44 7.35
C TYR A 127 7.51 5.49 8.44
N GLU A 128 7.79 6.75 8.19
CA GLU A 128 7.46 7.83 9.13
C GLU A 128 5.95 7.87 9.41
N ASN A 129 5.15 7.82 8.36
CA ASN A 129 3.70 7.97 8.49
C ASN A 129 3.00 6.71 9.03
N ILE A 130 3.44 5.50 8.69
CA ILE A 130 2.82 4.28 9.22
C ILE A 130 3.01 4.16 10.75
N ARG A 131 4.12 4.69 11.29
CA ARG A 131 4.40 4.72 12.73
C ARG A 131 3.48 5.66 13.50
N LYS A 132 2.80 6.59 12.84
CA LYS A 132 1.79 7.46 13.46
C LYS A 132 0.49 6.74 13.76
N ILE A 133 0.25 5.58 13.15
CA ILE A 133 -0.97 4.80 13.35
C ILE A 133 -0.75 3.80 14.49
N ARG A 134 -1.50 3.94 15.57
CA ARG A 134 -1.50 3.02 16.70
C ARG A 134 -2.80 2.23 16.76
N CYS A 135 -2.71 0.94 16.60
CA CYS A 135 -3.80 0.00 16.73
C CYS A 135 -3.26 -1.23 17.48
N LEU A 136 -3.94 -1.64 18.55
CA LEU A 136 -3.47 -2.73 19.39
C LEU A 136 -3.29 -4.03 18.58
N GLY A 137 -2.10 -4.64 18.70
CA GLY A 137 -1.77 -5.87 18.01
C GLY A 137 -1.47 -5.69 16.51
N SER A 138 -1.49 -4.48 15.99
CA SER A 138 -1.11 -4.23 14.60
C SER A 138 0.40 -4.29 14.41
N TYR A 139 0.81 -4.60 13.18
CA TYR A 139 2.22 -4.66 12.79
C TYR A 139 2.38 -4.35 11.30
N PHE A 140 3.58 -3.99 10.91
CA PHE A 140 4.01 -3.86 9.52
C PHE A 140 5.42 -4.41 9.35
N ARG A 141 5.78 -4.76 8.12
CA ARG A 141 7.14 -5.22 7.81
C ARG A 141 8.12 -4.05 7.84
N PRO A 142 9.20 -4.12 8.63
CA PRO A 142 10.20 -3.05 8.70
C PRO A 142 11.23 -3.08 7.55
N ASP A 143 11.25 -4.15 6.74
CA ASP A 143 12.29 -4.52 5.78
C ASP A 143 11.85 -4.33 4.30
N ILE A 144 10.75 -3.65 4.06
CA ILE A 144 10.29 -3.38 2.69
C ILE A 144 11.30 -2.49 1.97
N GLY A 145 11.79 -2.97 0.84
CA GLY A 145 12.77 -2.28 -0.01
C GLY A 145 14.23 -2.63 0.30
N GLU A 146 14.56 -3.27 1.42
CA GLU A 146 15.95 -3.61 1.77
C GLU A 146 16.65 -4.49 0.71
N SER A 147 15.92 -5.42 0.10
CA SER A 147 16.47 -6.28 -0.96
C SER A 147 16.76 -5.53 -2.27
N LEU A 148 16.16 -4.35 -2.47
CA LEU A 148 16.40 -3.49 -3.63
C LEU A 148 17.57 -2.53 -3.40
N TRP A 149 17.99 -2.38 -2.15
CA TRP A 149 19.07 -1.50 -1.73
C TRP A 149 19.95 -2.22 -0.70
N PRO A 150 20.80 -3.16 -1.16
CA PRO A 150 21.67 -3.87 -0.23
C PRO A 150 22.59 -2.86 0.49
N PRO A 151 22.79 -2.98 1.81
CA PRO A 151 23.70 -2.13 2.54
C PRO A 151 25.12 -2.33 1.98
N GLY A 152 25.71 -1.27 1.46
CA GLY A 152 27.09 -1.27 0.96
C GLY A 152 27.35 -0.66 -0.41
N ASN A 153 26.36 -0.10 -1.09
CA ASN A 153 26.56 0.71 -2.31
C ASN A 153 26.46 2.22 -1.98
N GLU A 154 27.30 2.69 -1.04
CA GLU A 154 27.62 4.12 -0.91
C GLU A 154 28.84 4.46 -1.78
#